data_e8b443d0c72cdc41d62a4e4deec545fa
#
_entry.id   e8b443d0c72cdc41d62a4e4deec545fa
#
_cell.length_a   1.000
_cell.length_b   1.000
_cell.length_c   1.000
_cell.angle_alpha   90.00
_cell.angle_beta   90.00
_cell.angle_gamma   90.00
#
_symmetry.space_group_name_H-M   'P 1'
#
loop_
_entity.id
_entity.type
_entity.pdbx_description
1 polymer ?
#
loop_
_entity_poly.entity_id
_entity_poly.type
_entity_poly.pdbx_seq_one_letter_code
_entity_poly.pdbx_strand_id
1 'polypeptide(L)'
;MTARTAEVSRKTAETQIVVKLNLDGSGQARLATGIGFFDHMLDQIARHGLIDLDIEATGDLHIDGHHTVEDVGITLGQAVAKAVGDKKGIRRYGHAYVPLDEALSRVVIDFSGRPGLVLNIPYTSGMIGGFDTQLTHEFFQGFVNHAGVTVHIDNLRGVNAHHQCETVFKAFARALRSALELDPRAAGVIPSTKGSL
;
A
#
# COMPACT_ATOMS: atom_id res chain seq x y z
N MET A 1 -2.33 14.31 -20.32
CA MET A 1 -1.52 14.21 -19.09
C MET A 1 -0.54 13.07 -19.30
N THR A 2 0.70 13.22 -18.84
CA THR A 2 1.66 12.10 -18.82
C THR A 2 1.20 11.08 -17.79
N ALA A 3 1.27 9.79 -18.12
CA ALA A 3 0.90 8.72 -17.21
C ALA A 3 1.79 8.77 -15.94
N ARG A 4 1.18 8.62 -14.77
CA ARG A 4 1.88 8.61 -13.47
C ARG A 4 2.47 7.22 -13.22
N THR A 5 3.62 6.96 -13.83
CA THR A 5 4.31 5.68 -13.77
C THR A 5 5.65 5.79 -13.06
N ALA A 6 6.10 4.71 -12.45
CA ALA A 6 7.42 4.61 -11.85
C ALA A 6 7.96 3.18 -11.95
N GLU A 7 9.28 3.08 -12.04
CA GLU A 7 10.03 1.85 -11.82
C GLU A 7 11.09 2.15 -10.76
N VAL A 8 11.16 1.28 -9.74
CA VAL A 8 12.13 1.35 -8.64
C VAL A 8 12.71 -0.04 -8.41
N SER A 9 14.02 -0.09 -8.28
CA SER A 9 14.76 -1.30 -7.89
C SER A 9 15.48 -1.05 -6.58
N ARG A 10 15.39 -2.00 -5.66
CA ARG A 10 16.10 -2.01 -4.38
C ARG A 10 16.88 -3.32 -4.26
N LYS A 11 18.14 -3.23 -3.89
CA LYS A 11 18.99 -4.39 -3.63
C LYS A 11 19.73 -4.19 -2.32
N THR A 12 19.62 -5.17 -1.44
CA THR A 12 20.37 -5.26 -0.17
C THR A 12 21.21 -6.55 -0.17
N ALA A 13 21.77 -6.91 0.97
CA ALA A 13 22.39 -8.21 1.15
C ALA A 13 21.35 -9.35 1.29
N GLU A 14 20.12 -9.00 1.66
CA GLU A 14 19.04 -9.93 2.04
C GLU A 14 17.97 -10.06 0.94
N THR A 15 17.75 -9.00 0.16
CA THR A 15 16.67 -8.94 -0.82
C THR A 15 17.08 -8.29 -2.13
N GLN A 16 16.34 -8.61 -3.19
CA GLN A 16 16.35 -7.90 -4.46
C GLN A 16 14.90 -7.71 -4.92
N ILE A 17 14.45 -6.45 -5.00
CA ILE A 17 13.07 -6.07 -5.29
C ILE A 17 13.06 -5.18 -6.53
N VAL A 18 12.11 -5.42 -7.43
CA VAL A 18 11.76 -4.53 -8.54
C VAL A 18 10.26 -4.27 -8.49
N VAL A 19 9.89 -3.00 -8.49
CA VAL A 19 8.48 -2.56 -8.55
C VAL A 19 8.30 -1.68 -9.77
N LYS A 20 7.34 -2.02 -10.63
CA LYS A 20 6.83 -1.17 -11.70
C LYS A 20 5.38 -0.83 -11.39
N LEU A 21 5.05 0.43 -11.51
CA LEU A 21 3.78 0.98 -11.04
C LEU A 21 3.20 1.92 -12.11
N ASN A 22 1.88 1.80 -12.33
CA ASN A 22 1.07 2.80 -13.03
C ASN A 22 -0.13 3.18 -12.15
N LEU A 23 -0.15 4.40 -11.63
CA LEU A 23 -1.24 4.91 -10.77
C LEU A 23 -2.55 5.12 -11.54
N ASP A 24 -2.47 5.30 -12.86
CA ASP A 24 -3.61 5.52 -13.75
C ASP A 24 -3.95 4.23 -14.53
N GLY A 25 -3.71 3.07 -13.91
CA GLY A 25 -3.89 1.75 -14.49
C GLY A 25 -5.32 1.24 -14.49
N SER A 26 -5.45 -0.05 -14.74
CA SER A 26 -6.73 -0.77 -14.80
C SER A 26 -6.85 -1.88 -13.75
N GLY A 27 -5.85 -2.02 -12.85
CA GLY A 27 -5.81 -3.04 -11.82
C GLY A 27 -5.17 -4.35 -12.29
N GLN A 28 -4.25 -4.29 -13.25
CA GLN A 28 -3.47 -5.45 -13.68
C GLN A 28 -2.33 -5.71 -12.69
N ALA A 29 -2.09 -6.97 -12.37
CA ALA A 29 -1.03 -7.35 -11.45
C ALA A 29 -0.19 -8.50 -12.00
N ARG A 30 1.14 -8.40 -11.83
CA ARG A 30 2.10 -9.49 -11.94
C ARG A 30 2.95 -9.50 -10.67
N LEU A 31 2.78 -10.52 -9.86
CA LEU A 31 3.30 -10.56 -8.50
C LEU A 31 4.08 -11.85 -8.27
N ALA A 32 5.30 -11.73 -7.81
CA ALA A 32 6.20 -12.85 -7.56
C ALA A 32 7.11 -12.54 -6.37
N THR A 33 6.55 -12.58 -5.14
CA THR A 33 7.31 -12.35 -3.91
C THR A 33 7.81 -13.65 -3.28
N GLY A 34 7.30 -14.80 -3.72
CA GLY A 34 7.57 -16.10 -3.11
C GLY A 34 6.69 -16.35 -1.86
N ILE A 35 5.84 -15.41 -1.46
CA ILE A 35 4.92 -15.51 -0.31
C ILE A 35 3.49 -15.42 -0.84
N GLY A 36 2.84 -16.57 -1.08
CA GLY A 36 1.57 -16.62 -1.80
C GLY A 36 0.44 -15.79 -1.20
N PHE A 37 0.32 -15.75 0.15
CA PHE A 37 -0.68 -14.90 0.79
C PHE A 37 -0.37 -13.42 0.60
N PHE A 38 0.91 -13.02 0.62
CA PHE A 38 1.31 -11.64 0.39
C PHE A 38 1.07 -11.22 -1.07
N ASP A 39 1.35 -12.09 -2.04
CA ASP A 39 0.99 -11.85 -3.45
C ASP A 39 -0.52 -11.60 -3.58
N HIS A 40 -1.35 -12.40 -2.88
CA HIS A 40 -2.79 -12.19 -2.85
C HIS A 40 -3.18 -10.83 -2.24
N MET A 41 -2.48 -10.36 -1.20
CA MET A 41 -2.73 -9.04 -0.61
C MET A 41 -2.31 -7.90 -1.53
N LEU A 42 -1.19 -8.02 -2.23
CA LEU A 42 -0.75 -7.04 -3.22
C LEU A 42 -1.70 -6.98 -4.43
N ASP A 43 -2.31 -8.11 -4.83
CA ASP A 43 -3.36 -8.12 -5.87
C ASP A 43 -4.60 -7.34 -5.43
N GLN A 44 -4.95 -7.34 -4.12
CA GLN A 44 -6.02 -6.47 -3.61
C GLN A 44 -5.69 -4.99 -3.82
N ILE A 45 -4.40 -4.61 -3.63
CA ILE A 45 -3.97 -3.21 -3.88
C ILE A 45 -4.16 -2.86 -5.35
N ALA A 46 -3.66 -3.69 -6.26
CA ALA A 46 -3.80 -3.46 -7.69
C ALA A 46 -5.28 -3.36 -8.11
N ARG A 47 -6.04 -4.39 -7.80
CA ARG A 47 -7.43 -4.56 -8.24
C ARG A 47 -8.36 -3.47 -7.72
N HIS A 48 -8.34 -3.20 -6.42
CA HIS A 48 -9.26 -2.24 -5.79
C HIS A 48 -8.75 -0.80 -5.88
N GLY A 49 -7.43 -0.61 -6.05
CA GLY A 49 -6.81 0.68 -6.34
C GLY A 49 -6.93 1.12 -7.79
N LEU A 50 -7.25 0.20 -8.73
CA LEU A 50 -7.10 0.38 -10.18
C LEU A 50 -5.70 0.85 -10.57
N ILE A 51 -4.69 0.28 -9.91
CA ILE A 51 -3.28 0.53 -10.12
C ILE A 51 -2.69 -0.69 -10.82
N ASP A 52 -1.91 -0.50 -11.88
CA ASP A 52 -1.17 -1.62 -12.43
C ASP A 52 0.13 -1.81 -11.64
N LEU A 53 0.37 -3.04 -11.17
CA LEU A 53 1.53 -3.42 -10.37
C LEU A 53 2.28 -4.60 -10.99
N ASP A 54 3.58 -4.43 -11.16
CA ASP A 54 4.49 -5.52 -11.48
C ASP A 54 5.57 -5.56 -10.38
N ILE A 55 5.57 -6.61 -9.57
CA ILE A 55 6.47 -6.78 -8.42
C ILE A 55 7.19 -8.12 -8.54
N GLU A 56 8.51 -8.04 -8.66
CA GLU A 56 9.41 -9.19 -8.56
C GLU A 56 10.26 -9.02 -7.30
N ALA A 57 10.26 -10.02 -6.43
CA ALA A 57 11.05 -10.04 -5.22
C ALA A 57 11.77 -11.38 -5.06
N THR A 58 13.05 -11.31 -4.74
CA THR A 58 13.85 -12.43 -4.26
C THR A 58 14.43 -12.04 -2.91
N GLY A 59 14.15 -12.82 -1.88
CA GLY A 59 14.63 -12.58 -0.54
C GLY A 59 15.06 -13.88 0.16
N ASP A 60 15.56 -13.74 1.37
CA ASP A 60 16.07 -14.80 2.23
C ASP A 60 14.95 -15.56 2.96
N LEU A 61 13.93 -16.00 2.22
CA LEU A 61 12.72 -16.68 2.73
C LEU A 61 13.02 -17.96 3.53
N HIS A 62 14.25 -18.47 3.45
CA HIS A 62 14.70 -19.57 4.30
C HIS A 62 14.87 -19.19 5.77
N ILE A 63 14.96 -17.88 6.06
CA ILE A 63 14.91 -17.30 7.40
C ILE A 63 13.44 -17.12 7.80
N ASP A 64 12.78 -16.16 7.16
CA ASP A 64 11.32 -15.89 7.22
C ASP A 64 10.90 -14.91 6.12
N GLY A 65 9.69 -14.37 6.20
CA GLY A 65 9.17 -13.40 5.24
C GLY A 65 9.46 -11.93 5.57
N HIS A 66 10.11 -11.62 6.71
CA HIS A 66 10.21 -10.25 7.25
C HIS A 66 10.89 -9.31 6.27
N HIS A 67 12.14 -9.58 5.91
CA HIS A 67 12.93 -8.72 5.03
C HIS A 67 12.26 -8.51 3.66
N THR A 68 11.66 -9.58 3.11
CA THR A 68 10.97 -9.50 1.81
C THR A 68 9.74 -8.59 1.88
N VAL A 69 8.91 -8.75 2.90
CA VAL A 69 7.66 -7.98 3.06
C VAL A 69 7.95 -6.51 3.35
N GLU A 70 8.90 -6.23 4.25
CA GLU A 70 9.34 -4.86 4.57
C GLU A 70 9.91 -4.17 3.32
N ASP A 71 10.84 -4.81 2.62
CA ASP A 71 11.52 -4.24 1.45
C ASP A 71 10.58 -4.04 0.25
N VAL A 72 9.56 -4.89 0.08
CA VAL A 72 8.48 -4.64 -0.89
C VAL A 72 7.67 -3.39 -0.48
N GLY A 73 7.34 -3.24 0.80
CA GLY A 73 6.68 -2.04 1.33
C GLY A 73 7.49 -0.76 1.05
N ILE A 74 8.78 -0.78 1.37
CA ILE A 74 9.75 0.30 1.09
C ILE A 74 9.75 0.65 -0.40
N THR A 75 9.97 -0.35 -1.26
CA THR A 75 10.12 -0.14 -2.71
C THR A 75 8.83 0.35 -3.35
N LEU A 76 7.67 -0.17 -2.92
CA LEU A 76 6.36 0.30 -3.37
C LEU A 76 6.11 1.74 -2.91
N GLY A 77 6.46 2.08 -1.67
CA GLY A 77 6.37 3.45 -1.16
C GLY A 77 7.19 4.44 -1.99
N GLN A 78 8.43 4.07 -2.33
CA GLN A 78 9.30 4.86 -3.22
C GLN A 78 8.70 5.01 -4.62
N ALA A 79 8.14 3.94 -5.18
CA ALA A 79 7.50 3.97 -6.49
C ALA A 79 6.27 4.89 -6.51
N VAL A 80 5.44 4.84 -5.47
CA VAL A 80 4.28 5.73 -5.32
C VAL A 80 4.73 7.18 -5.19
N ALA A 81 5.70 7.49 -4.33
CA ALA A 81 6.23 8.86 -4.18
C ALA A 81 6.76 9.41 -5.52
N LYS A 82 7.52 8.59 -6.26
CA LYS A 82 8.06 8.94 -7.57
C LYS A 82 6.97 9.19 -8.61
N ALA A 83 5.93 8.34 -8.66
CA ALA A 83 4.84 8.46 -9.62
C ALA A 83 3.90 9.65 -9.32
N VAL A 84 3.67 9.96 -8.04
CA VAL A 84 2.87 11.12 -7.62
C VAL A 84 3.56 12.45 -7.90
N GLY A 85 4.89 12.49 -7.80
CA GLY A 85 5.68 13.69 -8.04
C GLY A 85 5.39 14.82 -7.05
N ASP A 86 5.07 16.01 -7.55
CA ASP A 86 4.89 17.23 -6.75
C ASP A 86 3.52 17.34 -6.04
N LYS A 87 2.70 16.33 -6.15
CA LYS A 87 1.36 16.22 -5.52
C LYS A 87 0.35 17.29 -5.95
N LYS A 88 0.62 18.04 -7.05
CA LYS A 88 -0.33 19.03 -7.57
C LYS A 88 -1.58 18.36 -8.13
N GLY A 89 -2.71 18.92 -7.80
CA GLY A 89 -4.01 18.51 -8.33
C GLY A 89 -4.57 17.20 -7.79
N ILE A 90 -3.88 16.48 -6.89
CA ILE A 90 -4.45 15.30 -6.23
C ILE A 90 -5.45 15.72 -5.13
N ARG A 91 -6.38 14.84 -4.77
CA ARG A 91 -7.29 15.06 -3.63
C ARG A 91 -6.57 15.08 -2.29
N ARG A 92 -5.40 14.45 -2.19
CA ARG A 92 -4.55 14.36 -1.00
C ARG A 92 -5.09 13.43 0.08
N TYR A 93 -6.37 13.59 0.46
CA TYR A 93 -7.00 12.77 1.49
C TYR A 93 -7.85 11.68 0.84
N GLY A 94 -7.73 10.46 1.35
CA GLY A 94 -8.57 9.35 0.95
C GLY A 94 -8.99 8.52 2.15
N HIS A 95 -10.18 7.94 2.08
CA HIS A 95 -10.64 7.00 3.08
C HIS A 95 -11.54 5.94 2.46
N ALA A 96 -11.61 4.79 3.11
CA ALA A 96 -12.54 3.74 2.73
C ALA A 96 -12.93 2.88 3.93
N TYR A 97 -14.17 2.41 3.93
CA TYR A 97 -14.67 1.32 4.73
C TYR A 97 -14.92 0.14 3.81
N VAL A 98 -14.33 -1.01 4.09
CA VAL A 98 -14.49 -2.21 3.24
C VAL A 98 -14.86 -3.41 4.11
N PRO A 99 -15.99 -4.05 3.86
CA PRO A 99 -16.38 -5.30 4.48
C PRO A 99 -15.88 -6.50 3.68
N LEU A 100 -15.69 -7.61 4.35
CA LEU A 100 -15.64 -8.96 3.80
C LEU A 100 -16.34 -9.88 4.81
N ASP A 101 -17.52 -10.36 4.46
CA ASP A 101 -18.39 -11.14 5.34
C ASP A 101 -18.54 -10.45 6.72
N GLU A 102 -18.00 -11.04 7.78
CA GLU A 102 -18.09 -10.54 9.16
C GLU A 102 -17.00 -9.50 9.50
N ALA A 103 -15.96 -9.38 8.67
CA ALA A 103 -14.89 -8.42 8.90
C ALA A 103 -15.18 -7.05 8.27
N LEU A 104 -14.74 -6.00 8.93
CA LEU A 104 -14.87 -4.61 8.46
C LEU A 104 -13.63 -3.83 8.84
N SER A 105 -12.97 -3.24 7.85
CA SER A 105 -11.83 -2.33 8.11
C SER A 105 -12.08 -0.92 7.59
N ARG A 106 -11.46 0.04 8.25
CA ARG A 106 -11.38 1.44 7.86
C ARG A 106 -9.93 1.83 7.62
N VAL A 107 -9.66 2.52 6.53
CA VAL A 107 -8.35 3.14 6.24
C VAL A 107 -8.53 4.61 5.88
N VAL A 108 -7.66 5.46 6.40
CA VAL A 108 -7.58 6.90 6.09
C VAL A 108 -6.14 7.24 5.72
N ILE A 109 -5.94 7.95 4.60
CA ILE A 109 -4.62 8.33 4.08
C ILE A 109 -4.54 9.85 3.91
N ASP A 110 -3.40 10.45 4.30
CA ASP A 110 -3.02 11.83 3.98
C ASP A 110 -1.64 11.85 3.28
N PHE A 111 -1.59 12.32 2.04
CA PHE A 111 -0.34 12.56 1.30
C PHE A 111 0.36 13.82 1.80
N SER A 112 0.63 13.87 3.09
CA SER A 112 1.12 15.05 3.82
C SER A 112 2.61 15.37 3.64
N GLY A 113 3.40 14.46 3.05
CA GLY A 113 4.86 14.52 3.07
C GLY A 113 5.48 14.10 4.42
N ARG A 114 4.67 13.73 5.40
CA ARG A 114 5.10 13.31 6.75
C ARG A 114 4.73 11.86 6.99
N PRO A 115 5.71 10.96 7.15
CA PRO A 115 5.44 9.56 7.48
C PRO A 115 4.73 9.42 8.82
N GLY A 116 3.74 8.55 8.89
CA GLY A 116 3.07 8.18 10.12
C GLY A 116 2.15 6.99 9.93
N LEU A 117 2.27 5.99 10.80
CA LEU A 117 1.41 4.82 10.81
C LEU A 117 0.70 4.70 12.15
N VAL A 118 -0.62 4.64 12.11
CA VAL A 118 -1.46 4.20 13.22
C VAL A 118 -2.16 2.93 12.77
N LEU A 119 -1.81 1.80 13.36
CA LEU A 119 -2.32 0.49 12.95
C LEU A 119 -2.93 -0.21 14.16
N ASN A 120 -4.21 -0.53 14.05
CA ASN A 120 -4.98 -1.25 15.06
C ASN A 120 -5.74 -2.40 14.38
N ILE A 121 -5.12 -3.58 14.37
CA ILE A 121 -5.70 -4.80 13.84
C ILE A 121 -5.60 -5.88 14.93
N PRO A 122 -6.68 -6.13 15.68
CA PRO A 122 -6.69 -7.17 16.70
C PRO A 122 -6.85 -8.55 16.04
N TYR A 123 -5.78 -9.02 15.40
CA TYR A 123 -5.79 -10.32 14.74
C TYR A 123 -6.21 -11.45 15.66
N THR A 124 -7.09 -12.30 15.19
CA THR A 124 -7.56 -13.50 15.93
C THR A 124 -6.59 -14.68 15.82
N SER A 125 -5.61 -14.60 14.92
CA SER A 125 -4.53 -15.59 14.77
C SER A 125 -3.22 -14.87 14.42
N GLY A 126 -2.11 -15.35 14.94
CA GLY A 126 -0.77 -14.88 14.56
C GLY A 126 -0.32 -15.34 13.17
N MET A 127 -1.01 -16.32 12.57
CA MET A 127 -0.65 -16.88 11.26
C MET A 127 -1.88 -16.98 10.36
N ILE A 128 -1.68 -16.69 9.06
CA ILE A 128 -2.64 -16.93 7.97
C ILE A 128 -1.93 -17.81 6.94
N GLY A 129 -2.17 -19.12 6.99
CA GLY A 129 -1.33 -20.06 6.25
C GLY A 129 0.13 -19.94 6.69
N GLY A 130 1.04 -19.68 5.76
CA GLY A 130 2.46 -19.46 6.04
C GLY A 130 2.84 -17.98 6.28
N PHE A 131 1.88 -17.06 6.37
CA PHE A 131 2.10 -15.65 6.56
C PHE A 131 1.90 -15.23 8.02
N ASP A 132 2.94 -14.67 8.64
CA ASP A 132 2.85 -14.09 9.98
C ASP A 132 2.11 -12.74 9.91
N THR A 133 1.06 -12.58 10.73
CA THR A 133 0.24 -11.36 10.74
C THR A 133 0.99 -10.11 11.18
N GLN A 134 2.10 -10.23 11.92
CA GLN A 134 2.99 -9.12 12.26
C GLN A 134 3.58 -8.44 11.01
N LEU A 135 3.78 -9.19 9.93
CA LEU A 135 4.30 -8.66 8.66
C LEU A 135 3.40 -7.61 8.02
N THR A 136 2.11 -7.57 8.39
CA THR A 136 1.22 -6.48 7.99
C THR A 136 1.73 -5.12 8.46
N HIS A 137 2.23 -5.04 9.70
CA HIS A 137 2.84 -3.82 10.23
C HIS A 137 4.07 -3.44 9.43
N GLU A 138 4.97 -4.37 9.17
CA GLU A 138 6.25 -4.12 8.49
C GLU A 138 6.03 -3.61 7.06
N PHE A 139 5.08 -4.20 6.33
CA PHE A 139 4.68 -3.71 5.02
C PHE A 139 4.21 -2.26 5.04
N PHE A 140 3.24 -1.94 5.92
CA PHE A 140 2.70 -0.58 5.97
C PHE A 140 3.69 0.42 6.54
N GLN A 141 4.55 0.04 7.49
CA GLN A 141 5.59 0.92 8.02
C GLN A 141 6.63 1.26 6.93
N GLY A 142 7.10 0.25 6.19
CA GLY A 142 7.97 0.44 5.03
C GLY A 142 7.35 1.37 4.00
N PHE A 143 6.07 1.12 3.67
CA PHE A 143 5.33 1.95 2.70
C PHE A 143 5.20 3.41 3.16
N VAL A 144 4.69 3.68 4.37
CA VAL A 144 4.41 5.06 4.81
C VAL A 144 5.68 5.88 4.91
N ASN A 145 6.78 5.27 5.38
CA ASN A 145 8.07 5.94 5.51
C ASN A 145 8.61 6.43 4.17
N HIS A 146 8.38 5.69 3.10
CA HIS A 146 8.97 5.95 1.78
C HIS A 146 8.00 6.62 0.80
N ALA A 147 6.69 6.47 1.00
CA ALA A 147 5.69 7.26 0.28
C ALA A 147 5.52 8.68 0.87
N GLY A 148 5.99 8.93 2.09
CA GLY A 148 5.83 10.22 2.78
C GLY A 148 4.36 10.51 3.10
N VAL A 149 3.64 9.51 3.60
CA VAL A 149 2.21 9.60 3.88
C VAL A 149 1.90 9.28 5.34
N THR A 150 0.80 9.82 5.84
CA THR A 150 0.21 9.38 7.11
C THR A 150 -0.94 8.43 6.82
N VAL A 151 -0.96 7.26 7.46
CA VAL A 151 -2.00 6.24 7.29
C VAL A 151 -2.53 5.79 8.64
N HIS A 152 -3.86 5.79 8.77
CA HIS A 152 -4.58 5.21 9.90
C HIS A 152 -5.34 3.99 9.42
N ILE A 153 -5.14 2.85 10.08
CA ILE A 153 -5.75 1.56 9.76
C ILE A 153 -6.41 1.01 11.02
N ASP A 154 -7.71 0.75 10.93
CA ASP A 154 -8.47 0.08 11.98
C ASP A 154 -9.24 -1.10 11.39
N ASN A 155 -9.03 -2.30 11.93
CA ASN A 155 -9.99 -3.38 11.76
C ASN A 155 -11.03 -3.26 12.86
N LEU A 156 -12.23 -2.89 12.47
CA LEU A 156 -13.34 -2.56 13.39
C LEU A 156 -14.07 -3.81 13.87
N ARG A 157 -14.08 -4.86 13.04
CA ARG A 157 -14.73 -6.15 13.29
C ARG A 157 -14.03 -7.23 12.48
N GLY A 158 -14.10 -8.47 12.95
CA GLY A 158 -13.65 -9.66 12.25
C GLY A 158 -13.27 -10.77 13.25
N VAL A 159 -13.53 -11.99 12.86
CA VAL A 159 -13.15 -13.20 13.64
C VAL A 159 -12.28 -14.14 12.82
N ASN A 160 -12.19 -13.96 11.51
CA ASN A 160 -11.29 -14.68 10.64
C ASN A 160 -10.08 -13.79 10.29
N ALA A 161 -8.87 -14.19 10.67
CA ALA A 161 -7.66 -13.39 10.46
C ALA A 161 -7.38 -13.10 8.97
N HIS A 162 -7.72 -14.01 8.06
CA HIS A 162 -7.64 -13.78 6.61
C HIS A 162 -8.56 -12.63 6.20
N HIS A 163 -9.84 -12.67 6.62
CA HIS A 163 -10.80 -11.59 6.31
C HIS A 163 -10.40 -10.27 6.95
N GLN A 164 -9.84 -10.28 8.18
CA GLN A 164 -9.30 -9.07 8.80
C GLN A 164 -8.18 -8.45 7.95
N CYS A 165 -7.20 -9.25 7.54
CA CYS A 165 -6.09 -8.80 6.71
C CYS A 165 -6.57 -8.30 5.34
N GLU A 166 -7.38 -9.10 4.64
CA GLU A 166 -7.83 -8.77 3.29
C GLU A 166 -8.70 -7.50 3.26
N THR A 167 -9.57 -7.28 4.24
CA THR A 167 -10.35 -6.03 4.33
C THR A 167 -9.46 -4.81 4.53
N VAL A 168 -8.34 -4.94 5.25
CA VAL A 168 -7.35 -3.88 5.43
C VAL A 168 -6.70 -3.52 4.09
N PHE A 169 -6.21 -4.50 3.33
CA PHE A 169 -5.57 -4.23 2.03
C PHE A 169 -6.56 -3.67 1.00
N LYS A 170 -7.80 -4.17 0.97
CA LYS A 170 -8.87 -3.61 0.12
C LYS A 170 -9.21 -2.17 0.49
N ALA A 171 -9.36 -1.89 1.79
CA ALA A 171 -9.66 -0.54 2.27
C ALA A 171 -8.49 0.43 1.98
N PHE A 172 -7.25 -0.03 2.19
CA PHE A 172 -6.05 0.73 1.82
C PHE A 172 -6.04 1.07 0.33
N ALA A 173 -6.25 0.10 -0.54
CA ALA A 173 -6.30 0.29 -1.99
C ALA A 173 -7.33 1.35 -2.42
N ARG A 174 -8.54 1.27 -1.85
CA ARG A 174 -9.62 2.22 -2.11
C ARG A 174 -9.30 3.62 -1.59
N ALA A 175 -8.74 3.73 -0.38
CA ALA A 175 -8.31 4.99 0.21
C ALA A 175 -7.17 5.61 -0.59
N LEU A 176 -6.18 4.81 -1.00
CA LEU A 176 -5.06 5.22 -1.84
C LEU A 176 -5.54 5.79 -3.18
N ARG A 177 -6.41 5.06 -3.88
CA ARG A 177 -7.04 5.53 -5.11
C ARG A 177 -7.73 6.88 -4.92
N SER A 178 -8.57 6.99 -3.88
CA SER A 178 -9.31 8.23 -3.60
C SER A 178 -8.36 9.41 -3.34
N ALA A 179 -7.29 9.20 -2.56
CA ALA A 179 -6.30 10.25 -2.26
C ALA A 179 -5.53 10.72 -3.50
N LEU A 180 -5.27 9.78 -4.43
CA LEU A 180 -4.48 10.03 -5.65
C LEU A 180 -5.32 10.51 -6.84
N GLU A 181 -6.66 10.43 -6.76
CA GLU A 181 -7.53 10.98 -7.80
C GLU A 181 -7.22 12.46 -8.04
N LEU A 182 -7.16 12.84 -9.32
CA LEU A 182 -7.01 14.25 -9.71
C LEU A 182 -8.35 14.98 -9.50
N ASP A 183 -8.30 16.09 -8.78
CA ASP A 183 -9.45 16.98 -8.62
C ASP A 183 -9.41 18.06 -9.71
N PRO A 184 -10.37 18.06 -10.67
CA PRO A 184 -10.40 19.05 -11.73
C PRO A 184 -10.53 20.49 -11.22
N ARG A 185 -11.06 20.67 -10.01
CA ARG A 185 -11.23 21.99 -9.38
C ARG A 185 -9.94 22.48 -8.73
N ALA A 186 -8.94 21.60 -8.50
CA ALA A 186 -7.66 21.91 -7.88
C ALA A 186 -6.49 21.72 -8.87
N ALA A 187 -6.75 21.73 -10.18
CA ALA A 187 -5.76 21.49 -11.19
C ALA A 187 -4.54 22.42 -11.04
N GLY A 188 -3.34 21.83 -10.93
CA GLY A 188 -2.09 22.57 -10.77
C GLY A 188 -1.84 23.20 -9.39
N VAL A 189 -2.74 23.02 -8.44
CA VAL A 189 -2.61 23.55 -7.08
C VAL A 189 -2.09 22.47 -6.14
N ILE A 190 -1.14 22.83 -5.26
CA ILE A 190 -0.75 21.96 -4.14
C ILE A 190 -1.86 22.02 -3.08
N PRO A 191 -2.46 20.90 -2.68
CA PRO A 191 -3.59 20.88 -1.74
C PRO A 191 -3.14 21.12 -0.28
N SER A 192 -2.54 22.26 -0.02
CA SER A 192 -2.00 22.65 1.29
C SER A 192 -2.07 24.15 1.48
N THR A 193 -2.56 24.60 2.63
CA THR A 193 -2.54 26.04 3.03
C THR A 193 -1.12 26.57 3.20
N LYS A 194 -0.11 25.69 3.35
CA LYS A 194 1.31 26.06 3.43
C LYS A 194 1.95 26.27 2.05
N GLY A 195 1.27 25.89 0.95
CA GLY A 195 1.83 25.92 -0.40
C GLY A 195 2.89 24.84 -0.68
N SER A 196 3.10 23.92 0.25
CA SER A 196 4.05 22.77 0.13
C SER A 196 3.52 21.53 0.84
N LEU A 197 4.00 20.35 0.42
CA LEU A 197 3.73 19.04 1.01
C LEU A 197 5.01 18.19 1.02
#